data_233319318c69ac3d43c43062e28a7f4f
#
_entry.id   233319318c69ac3d43c43062e28a7f4f
#
_cell.length_a   1.000
_cell.length_b   1.000
_cell.length_c   1.000
_cell.angle_alpha   90.00
_cell.angle_beta   90.00
_cell.angle_gamma   90.00
#
_symmetry.space_group_name_H-M   'P 1'
#
loop_
_entity.id
_entity.type
_entity.pdbx_description
1 polymer ?
#
loop_
_entity_poly.entity_id
_entity_poly.type
_entity_poly.pdbx_seq_one_letter_code
_entity_poly.pdbx_strand_id
1 'polypeptide(L)'
;MSENDIISWQAPEYYYRPKDVLWKWISLIAAVVLIAFAIWQKNPLFIFFIIIALFLINHFAGQFPKVWQFKISEKGISVSLPDKKEREKFYGFEDMESFDIHPAGEEYKELILKLKSKFTPYLKINIHISDEEKIRSFLEKFIPREEYSQSLVDVFSRWTGF
;
A
#
# COMPACT_ATOMS: atom_id res chain seq x y z
N MET A 1 -18.59 11.06 -31.09
CA MET A 1 -17.54 10.19 -30.51
C MET A 1 -17.06 10.94 -29.29
N SER A 2 -17.59 10.60 -28.13
CA SER A 2 -17.30 11.25 -26.87
C SER A 2 -15.88 10.89 -26.42
N GLU A 3 -15.09 11.92 -26.34
CA GLU A 3 -13.74 11.92 -25.84
C GLU A 3 -13.79 11.48 -24.37
N ASN A 4 -13.49 10.19 -24.19
CA ASN A 4 -12.93 9.59 -22.98
C ASN A 4 -13.56 9.94 -21.63
N ASP A 5 -14.34 9.04 -21.12
CA ASP A 5 -14.53 8.86 -19.68
C ASP A 5 -13.21 8.43 -19.01
N ILE A 6 -12.21 9.32 -19.01
CA ILE A 6 -10.97 9.12 -18.26
C ILE A 6 -11.23 9.53 -16.82
N ILE A 7 -11.19 8.57 -15.92
CA ILE A 7 -11.25 8.84 -14.49
C ILE A 7 -9.80 8.95 -14.00
N SER A 8 -9.43 10.12 -13.45
CA SER A 8 -8.10 10.34 -12.90
C SER A 8 -8.20 10.84 -11.46
N TRP A 9 -7.34 10.28 -10.60
CA TRP A 9 -7.21 10.71 -9.21
C TRP A 9 -5.78 10.58 -8.73
N GLN A 10 -5.52 11.16 -7.57
CA GLN A 10 -4.26 11.01 -6.85
C GLN A 10 -4.54 10.34 -5.51
N ALA A 11 -3.72 9.37 -5.17
CA ALA A 11 -3.82 8.71 -3.88
C ALA A 11 -2.43 8.32 -3.36
N PRO A 12 -2.23 8.22 -2.05
CA PRO A 12 -1.00 7.68 -1.49
C PRO A 12 -0.83 6.21 -1.90
N GLU A 13 0.42 5.79 -2.09
CA GLU A 13 0.78 4.42 -2.45
C GLU A 13 0.21 3.39 -1.47
N TYR A 14 0.16 3.75 -0.20
CA TYR A 14 -0.44 2.95 0.88
C TYR A 14 -1.10 3.84 1.92
N TYR A 15 -2.04 3.29 2.68
CA TYR A 15 -2.69 4.01 3.75
C TYR A 15 -1.71 4.25 4.90
N TYR A 16 -1.26 5.50 5.03
CA TYR A 16 -0.33 5.89 6.08
C TYR A 16 -1.07 6.13 7.38
N ARG A 17 -0.75 5.35 8.39
CA ARG A 17 -1.11 5.66 9.78
C ARG A 17 0.07 6.37 10.42
N PRO A 18 -0.06 7.67 10.77
CA PRO A 18 1.01 8.35 11.48
C PRO A 18 1.32 7.58 12.76
N LYS A 19 2.58 7.18 12.90
CA LYS A 19 3.00 6.46 14.10
C LYS A 19 3.04 7.44 15.25
N ASP A 20 2.21 7.17 16.25
CA ASP A 20 2.01 7.99 17.43
C ASP A 20 3.31 8.08 18.28
N VAL A 21 3.38 9.10 19.12
CA VAL A 21 4.49 9.27 20.09
C VAL A 21 4.65 8.02 20.96
N LEU A 22 3.55 7.34 21.27
CA LEU A 22 3.54 6.06 21.99
C LEU A 22 4.36 4.97 21.30
N TRP A 23 4.29 4.88 19.96
CA TRP A 23 5.09 3.93 19.20
C TRP A 23 6.60 4.13 19.39
N LYS A 24 7.04 5.40 19.39
CA LYS A 24 8.46 5.73 19.63
C LYS A 24 8.92 5.32 21.02
N TRP A 25 8.08 5.52 22.03
CA TRP A 25 8.38 5.09 23.40
C TRP A 25 8.43 3.57 23.54
N ILE A 26 7.48 2.86 22.94
CA ILE A 26 7.46 1.39 22.96
C ILE A 26 8.71 0.82 22.28
N SER A 27 9.08 1.34 21.11
CA SER A 27 10.29 0.88 20.40
C SER A 27 11.56 1.17 21.18
N LEU A 28 11.65 2.32 21.87
CA LEU A 28 12.78 2.68 22.70
C LEU A 28 12.88 1.78 23.94
N ILE A 29 11.78 1.54 24.64
CA ILE A 29 11.75 0.66 25.81
C ILE A 29 12.14 -0.76 25.41
N ALA A 30 11.60 -1.28 24.30
CA ALA A 30 11.96 -2.59 23.78
C ALA A 30 13.46 -2.69 23.47
N ALA A 31 14.04 -1.66 22.85
CA ALA A 31 15.47 -1.61 22.57
C ALA A 31 16.32 -1.62 23.85
N VAL A 32 15.93 -0.85 24.88
CA VAL A 32 16.61 -0.82 26.17
C VAL A 32 16.60 -2.19 26.85
N VAL A 33 15.47 -2.89 26.84
CA VAL A 33 15.34 -4.24 27.42
C VAL A 33 16.23 -5.23 26.67
N LEU A 34 16.22 -5.18 25.33
CA LEU A 34 17.05 -6.06 24.50
C LEU A 34 18.55 -5.79 24.68
N ILE A 35 18.96 -4.51 24.84
CA ILE A 35 20.35 -4.13 25.12
C ILE A 35 20.77 -4.67 26.50
N ALA A 36 19.92 -4.52 27.53
CA ALA A 36 20.21 -5.07 28.85
C ALA A 36 20.41 -6.60 28.80
N PHE A 37 19.56 -7.29 28.02
CA PHE A 37 19.70 -8.73 27.80
C PHE A 37 20.98 -9.09 27.03
N ALA A 38 21.36 -8.31 26.01
CA ALA A 38 22.59 -8.50 25.25
C ALA A 38 23.86 -8.30 26.13
N ILE A 39 23.84 -7.32 27.05
CA ILE A 39 24.91 -7.09 28.02
C ILE A 39 25.02 -8.28 28.96
N TRP A 40 23.89 -8.79 29.47
CA TRP A 40 23.88 -9.98 30.31
C TRP A 40 24.48 -11.20 29.60
N GLN A 41 24.19 -11.37 28.32
CA GLN A 41 24.78 -12.43 27.50
C GLN A 41 26.23 -12.16 27.06
N LYS A 42 26.81 -10.99 27.40
CA LYS A 42 28.15 -10.56 26.94
C LYS A 42 28.30 -10.58 25.42
N ASN A 43 27.25 -10.25 24.69
CA ASN A 43 27.20 -10.27 23.22
C ASN A 43 27.20 -8.85 22.62
N PRO A 44 28.39 -8.26 22.35
CA PRO A 44 28.48 -6.91 21.79
C PRO A 44 27.94 -6.80 20.37
N LEU A 45 28.00 -7.88 19.59
CA LEU A 45 27.48 -7.90 18.21
C LEU A 45 25.95 -7.75 18.22
N PHE A 46 25.28 -8.36 19.20
CA PHE A 46 23.84 -8.22 19.34
C PHE A 46 23.42 -6.81 19.75
N ILE A 47 24.21 -6.13 20.59
CA ILE A 47 23.98 -4.70 20.91
C ILE A 47 24.04 -3.85 19.64
N PHE A 48 25.07 -4.04 18.82
CA PHE A 48 25.24 -3.32 17.56
C PHE A 48 24.05 -3.56 16.60
N PHE A 49 23.59 -4.80 16.50
CA PHE A 49 22.42 -5.15 15.70
C PHE A 49 21.14 -4.43 16.19
N ILE A 50 20.91 -4.37 17.51
CA ILE A 50 19.73 -3.69 18.08
C ILE A 50 19.76 -2.19 17.75
N ILE A 51 20.92 -1.54 17.84
CA ILE A 51 21.08 -0.12 17.53
C ILE A 51 20.74 0.15 16.04
N ILE A 52 21.29 -0.68 15.14
CA ILE A 52 21.00 -0.54 13.71
C ILE A 52 19.51 -0.78 13.44
N ALA A 53 18.93 -1.84 14.01
CA ALA A 53 17.53 -2.16 13.85
C ALA A 53 16.61 -1.01 14.33
N LEU A 54 16.91 -0.44 15.51
CA LEU A 54 16.19 0.71 16.05
C LEU A 54 16.28 1.92 15.12
N PHE A 55 17.48 2.21 14.60
CA PHE A 55 17.68 3.31 13.65
C PHE A 55 16.87 3.10 12.37
N LEU A 56 16.96 1.90 11.76
CA LEU A 56 16.22 1.58 10.55
C LEU A 56 14.69 1.65 10.75
N ILE A 57 14.20 1.06 11.84
CA ILE A 57 12.76 1.09 12.17
C ILE A 57 12.26 2.53 12.30
N ASN A 58 12.98 3.38 13.05
CA ASN A 58 12.58 4.78 13.20
C ASN A 58 12.70 5.59 11.91
N HIS A 59 13.72 5.31 11.09
CA HIS A 59 13.90 5.96 9.80
C HIS A 59 12.74 5.64 8.83
N PHE A 60 12.41 4.36 8.67
CA PHE A 60 11.33 3.94 7.78
C PHE A 60 9.94 4.31 8.33
N ALA A 61 9.76 4.29 9.65
CA ALA A 61 8.49 4.67 10.27
C ALA A 61 8.13 6.16 10.07
N GLY A 62 9.12 7.01 9.77
CA GLY A 62 8.91 8.44 9.54
C GLY A 62 8.71 8.84 8.07
N GLN A 63 8.75 7.89 7.14
CA GLN A 63 8.59 8.22 5.72
C GLN A 63 7.11 8.33 5.36
N PHE A 64 6.74 9.46 4.74
CA PHE A 64 5.41 9.64 4.16
C PHE A 64 5.30 8.85 2.86
N PRO A 65 4.13 8.23 2.57
CA PRO A 65 3.88 7.56 1.30
C PRO A 65 3.95 8.57 0.16
N LYS A 66 4.48 8.11 -0.96
CA LYS A 66 4.47 8.91 -2.19
C LYS A 66 3.05 8.97 -2.72
N VAL A 67 2.66 10.14 -3.22
CA VAL A 67 1.38 10.32 -3.90
C VAL A 67 1.57 9.87 -5.34
N TRP A 68 0.75 8.92 -5.77
CA TRP A 68 0.73 8.40 -7.13
C TRP A 68 -0.45 8.96 -7.89
N GLN A 69 -0.32 9.07 -9.19
CA GLN A 69 -1.40 9.44 -10.08
C GLN A 69 -1.93 8.19 -10.79
N PHE A 70 -3.21 7.99 -10.69
CA PHE A 70 -3.93 6.90 -11.31
C PHE A 70 -4.87 7.43 -12.39
N LYS A 71 -4.98 6.68 -13.48
CA LYS A 71 -5.91 6.99 -14.57
C LYS A 71 -6.56 5.70 -15.05
N ILE A 72 -7.88 5.68 -15.13
CA ILE A 72 -8.64 4.61 -15.77
C ILE A 72 -9.16 5.12 -17.11
N SER A 73 -8.94 4.36 -18.13
CA SER A 73 -9.43 4.57 -19.49
C SER A 73 -10.12 3.31 -20.00
N GLU A 74 -10.78 3.37 -21.14
CA GLU A 74 -11.39 2.19 -21.79
C GLU A 74 -10.40 1.05 -22.10
N LYS A 75 -9.11 1.32 -22.16
CA LYS A 75 -8.05 0.34 -22.46
C LYS A 75 -7.44 -0.31 -21.24
N GLY A 76 -7.54 0.33 -20.07
CA GLY A 76 -6.91 -0.16 -18.85
C GLY A 76 -6.57 0.95 -17.86
N ILE A 77 -5.69 0.63 -16.94
CA ILE A 77 -5.31 1.48 -15.81
C ILE A 77 -3.83 1.87 -15.93
N SER A 78 -3.57 3.17 -15.87
CA SER A 78 -2.22 3.74 -15.80
C SER A 78 -1.89 4.16 -14.38
N VAL A 79 -0.68 3.87 -13.96
CA VAL A 79 -0.13 4.23 -12.64
C VAL A 79 1.18 4.98 -12.85
N SER A 80 1.26 6.22 -12.40
CA SER A 80 2.45 7.05 -12.58
C SER A 80 2.76 7.90 -11.34
N LEU A 81 4.06 8.20 -11.16
CA LEU A 81 4.50 9.20 -10.19
C LEU A 81 4.40 10.59 -10.84
N PRO A 82 3.85 11.61 -10.16
CA PRO A 82 3.70 12.96 -10.70
C PRO A 82 5.03 13.56 -11.21
N ASP A 83 6.13 13.28 -10.50
CA ASP A 83 7.46 13.82 -10.79
C ASP A 83 8.25 13.04 -11.85
N LYS A 84 7.78 11.85 -12.25
CA LYS A 84 8.51 10.95 -13.16
C LYS A 84 7.56 10.29 -14.15
N LYS A 85 7.13 11.06 -15.15
CA LYS A 85 6.32 10.55 -16.28
C LYS A 85 6.96 9.37 -17.02
N GLU A 86 8.29 9.22 -16.93
CA GLU A 86 9.05 8.13 -17.54
C GLU A 86 8.81 6.74 -16.86
N ARG A 87 8.12 6.71 -15.72
CA ARG A 87 7.79 5.47 -14.99
C ARG A 87 6.29 5.24 -14.93
N GLU A 88 5.59 5.56 -15.99
CA GLU A 88 4.19 5.18 -16.14
C GLU A 88 4.11 3.66 -16.40
N LYS A 89 3.36 2.96 -15.55
CA LYS A 89 3.01 1.55 -15.77
C LYS A 89 1.58 1.49 -16.25
N PHE A 90 1.38 0.82 -17.37
CA PHE A 90 0.06 0.58 -17.93
C PHE A 90 -0.33 -0.90 -17.75
N TYR A 91 -1.56 -1.13 -17.30
CA TYR A 91 -2.16 -2.44 -17.14
C TYR A 91 -3.43 -2.48 -17.99
N GLY A 92 -3.44 -3.30 -19.03
CA GLY A 92 -4.62 -3.52 -19.88
C GLY A 92 -5.68 -4.34 -19.17
N PHE A 93 -6.95 -4.12 -19.48
CA PHE A 93 -8.03 -4.97 -18.93
C PHE A 93 -7.90 -6.42 -19.37
N GLU A 94 -7.25 -6.68 -20.51
CA GLU A 94 -6.91 -8.02 -20.99
C GLU A 94 -5.97 -8.79 -20.06
N ASP A 95 -5.14 -8.07 -19.26
CA ASP A 95 -4.22 -8.63 -18.28
C ASP A 95 -4.84 -8.79 -16.88
N MET A 96 -6.10 -8.39 -16.73
CA MET A 96 -6.85 -8.47 -15.48
C MET A 96 -7.85 -9.64 -15.50
N GLU A 97 -8.04 -10.27 -14.35
CA GLU A 97 -9.03 -11.32 -14.15
C GLU A 97 -10.31 -10.79 -13.52
N SER A 98 -10.16 -10.02 -12.43
CA SER A 98 -11.27 -9.50 -11.64
C SER A 98 -10.83 -8.32 -10.78
N PHE A 99 -11.79 -7.67 -10.15
CA PHE A 99 -11.52 -6.62 -9.18
C PHE A 99 -12.42 -6.75 -7.95
N ASP A 100 -12.00 -6.13 -6.85
CA ASP A 100 -12.82 -5.93 -5.66
C ASP A 100 -12.45 -4.61 -4.96
N ILE A 101 -13.34 -4.13 -4.08
CA ILE A 101 -13.14 -2.89 -3.34
C ILE A 101 -13.36 -3.15 -1.86
N HIS A 102 -12.33 -2.91 -1.06
CA HIS A 102 -12.34 -3.12 0.38
C HIS A 102 -12.18 -1.81 1.16
N PRO A 103 -12.69 -1.72 2.40
CA PRO A 103 -12.39 -0.60 3.27
C PRO A 103 -10.89 -0.55 3.61
N ALA A 104 -10.25 0.61 3.44
CA ALA A 104 -8.83 0.81 3.78
C ALA A 104 -8.62 1.82 4.92
N GLY A 105 -9.64 2.61 5.27
CA GLY A 105 -9.60 3.61 6.32
C GLY A 105 -10.89 4.41 6.35
N GLU A 106 -10.86 5.59 6.97
CA GLU A 106 -12.04 6.46 7.08
C GLU A 106 -12.34 7.21 5.79
N GLU A 107 -11.31 7.59 5.02
CA GLU A 107 -11.43 8.39 3.80
C GLU A 107 -11.15 7.61 2.52
N TYR A 108 -10.51 6.43 2.63
CA TYR A 108 -10.04 5.65 1.50
C TYR A 108 -10.60 4.24 1.51
N LYS A 109 -10.79 3.71 0.31
CA LYS A 109 -10.99 2.28 0.03
C LYS A 109 -9.84 1.76 -0.80
N GLU A 110 -9.60 0.48 -0.73
CA GLU A 110 -8.57 -0.23 -1.51
C GLU A 110 -9.25 -0.92 -2.69
N LEU A 111 -8.95 -0.45 -3.90
CA LEU A 111 -9.28 -1.14 -5.13
C LEU A 111 -8.22 -2.22 -5.35
N ILE A 112 -8.64 -3.47 -5.37
CA ILE A 112 -7.80 -4.63 -5.56
C ILE A 112 -8.09 -5.19 -6.96
N LEU A 113 -7.06 -5.20 -7.81
CA LEU A 113 -7.12 -5.73 -9.16
C LEU A 113 -6.35 -7.03 -9.20
N LYS A 114 -7.02 -8.11 -9.58
CA LYS A 114 -6.39 -9.41 -9.79
C LYS A 114 -5.83 -9.48 -11.20
N LEU A 115 -4.51 -9.67 -11.29
CA LEU A 115 -3.80 -9.73 -12.56
C LEU A 115 -3.52 -11.18 -12.95
N LYS A 116 -3.48 -11.47 -14.25
CA LYS A 116 -3.08 -12.77 -14.80
C LYS A 116 -1.59 -13.09 -14.59
N SER A 117 -0.83 -12.13 -14.06
CA SER A 117 0.60 -12.27 -13.78
C SER A 117 0.87 -13.16 -12.57
N LYS A 118 1.78 -14.14 -12.73
CA LYS A 118 2.22 -15.03 -11.63
C LYS A 118 3.11 -14.31 -10.59
N PHE A 119 3.84 -13.27 -10.99
CA PHE A 119 4.78 -12.57 -10.10
C PHE A 119 4.13 -11.46 -9.28
N THR A 120 3.16 -10.78 -9.86
CA THR A 120 2.39 -9.72 -9.19
C THR A 120 0.91 -10.01 -9.41
N PRO A 121 0.33 -10.95 -8.64
CA PRO A 121 -1.05 -11.37 -8.86
C PRO A 121 -2.07 -10.31 -8.48
N TYR A 122 -1.71 -9.36 -7.65
CA TYR A 122 -2.60 -8.30 -7.19
C TYR A 122 -1.96 -6.93 -7.30
N LEU A 123 -2.73 -5.98 -7.82
CA LEU A 123 -2.42 -4.55 -7.78
C LEU A 123 -3.42 -3.87 -6.85
N LYS A 124 -2.93 -3.26 -5.78
CA LYS A 124 -3.74 -2.57 -4.77
C LYS A 124 -3.59 -1.07 -4.94
N ILE A 125 -4.70 -0.36 -5.06
CA ILE A 125 -4.76 1.07 -5.33
C ILE A 125 -5.71 1.72 -4.34
N ASN A 126 -5.27 2.78 -3.68
CA ASN A 126 -6.17 3.56 -2.84
C ASN A 126 -7.09 4.45 -3.70
N ILE A 127 -8.36 4.42 -3.41
CA ILE A 127 -9.38 5.27 -4.02
C ILE A 127 -10.10 6.05 -2.93
N HIS A 128 -10.50 7.28 -3.20
CA HIS A 128 -11.32 8.04 -2.28
C HIS A 128 -12.74 7.47 -2.23
N ILE A 129 -13.36 7.49 -1.05
CA ILE A 129 -14.73 6.94 -0.88
C ILE A 129 -15.72 7.60 -1.84
N SER A 130 -15.56 8.90 -2.11
CA SER A 130 -16.42 9.63 -3.05
C SER A 130 -16.34 9.12 -4.50
N ASP A 131 -15.24 8.50 -4.89
CA ASP A 131 -15.00 8.03 -6.25
C ASP A 131 -15.34 6.54 -6.45
N GLU A 132 -15.66 5.84 -5.36
CA GLU A 132 -15.95 4.41 -5.37
C GLU A 132 -17.01 4.01 -6.39
N GLU A 133 -18.18 4.64 -6.32
CA GLU A 133 -19.32 4.30 -7.16
C GLU A 133 -19.01 4.51 -8.65
N LYS A 134 -18.33 5.62 -8.96
CA LYS A 134 -17.93 5.96 -10.31
C LYS A 134 -16.91 4.95 -10.86
N ILE A 135 -15.89 4.61 -10.06
CA ILE A 135 -14.85 3.67 -10.44
C ILE A 135 -15.44 2.26 -10.58
N ARG A 136 -16.28 1.84 -9.64
CA ARG A 136 -16.95 0.53 -9.67
C ARG A 136 -17.78 0.37 -10.94
N SER A 137 -18.71 1.30 -11.19
CA SER A 137 -19.61 1.25 -12.36
C SER A 137 -18.84 1.28 -13.68
N PHE A 138 -17.67 1.92 -13.70
CA PHE A 138 -16.82 1.91 -14.87
C PHE A 138 -16.12 0.55 -15.07
N LEU A 139 -15.52 -0.01 -14.02
CA LEU A 139 -14.77 -1.28 -14.08
C LEU A 139 -15.67 -2.48 -14.39
N GLU A 140 -16.90 -2.51 -13.85
CA GLU A 140 -17.88 -3.57 -14.11
C GLU A 140 -18.22 -3.74 -15.60
N LYS A 141 -17.94 -2.72 -16.43
CA LYS A 141 -18.13 -2.82 -17.89
C LYS A 141 -17.06 -3.68 -18.60
N PHE A 142 -15.88 -3.83 -17.97
CA PHE A 142 -14.72 -4.45 -18.60
C PHE A 142 -14.25 -5.72 -17.89
N ILE A 143 -14.36 -5.77 -16.57
CA ILE A 143 -13.88 -6.91 -15.76
C ILE A 143 -14.92 -7.27 -14.69
N PRO A 144 -15.09 -8.57 -14.37
CA PRO A 144 -16.01 -9.02 -13.34
C PRO A 144 -15.53 -8.61 -11.95
N ARG A 145 -16.49 -8.37 -11.05
CA ARG A 145 -16.22 -8.23 -9.63
C ARG A 145 -16.21 -9.60 -8.97
N GLU A 146 -15.14 -9.92 -8.26
CA GLU A 146 -15.00 -11.14 -7.47
C GLU A 146 -14.50 -10.78 -6.08
N GLU A 147 -15.09 -11.39 -5.06
CA GLU A 147 -14.70 -11.16 -3.67
C GLU A 147 -13.26 -11.59 -3.42
N TYR A 148 -12.45 -10.65 -2.96
CA TYR A 148 -11.06 -10.90 -2.60
C TYR A 148 -10.96 -11.47 -1.18
N SER A 149 -10.45 -12.70 -1.05
CA SER A 149 -10.14 -13.26 0.27
C SER A 149 -8.81 -12.70 0.78
N GLN A 150 -8.89 -11.94 1.88
CA GLN A 150 -7.70 -11.37 2.50
C GLN A 150 -6.74 -12.45 2.97
N SER A 151 -5.47 -12.32 2.59
CA SER A 151 -4.42 -13.20 3.08
C SER A 151 -4.05 -12.86 4.54
N LEU A 152 -3.49 -13.82 5.27
CA LEU A 152 -2.97 -13.58 6.63
C LEU A 152 -1.90 -12.48 6.64
N VAL A 153 -1.15 -12.34 5.56
CA VAL A 153 -0.15 -11.27 5.37
C VAL A 153 -0.81 -9.90 5.30
N ASP A 154 -1.95 -9.77 4.62
CA ASP A 154 -2.71 -8.52 4.54
C ASP A 154 -3.25 -8.09 5.92
N VAL A 155 -3.75 -9.05 6.69
CA VAL A 155 -4.23 -8.81 8.06
C VAL A 155 -3.08 -8.35 8.95
N PHE A 156 -1.92 -9.02 8.86
CA PHE A 156 -0.75 -8.69 9.65
C PHE A 156 -0.15 -7.32 9.29
N SER A 157 -0.01 -7.01 7.99
CA SER A 157 0.49 -5.71 7.54
C SER A 157 -0.43 -4.56 7.96
N ARG A 158 -1.74 -4.79 7.94
CA ARG A 158 -2.72 -3.82 8.40
C ARG A 158 -2.64 -3.58 9.91
N TRP A 159 -2.38 -4.63 10.69
CA TRP A 159 -2.23 -4.54 12.14
C TRP A 159 -0.92 -3.85 12.54
N THR A 160 0.18 -4.13 11.87
CA THR A 160 1.51 -3.54 12.14
C THR A 160 1.66 -2.13 11.56
N GLY A 161 0.84 -1.77 10.55
CA GLY A 161 0.93 -0.48 9.86
C GLY A 161 2.16 -0.36 8.97
N PHE A 162 2.64 -1.51 8.44
CA PHE A 162 3.71 -1.62 7.45
C PHE A 162 3.17 -2.22 6.15
#